data_f3ba20575bb193d16f10bee047eccebb
#
_entry.id   f3ba20575bb193d16f10bee047eccebb
#
_cell.length_a   1.000
_cell.length_b   1.000
_cell.length_c   1.000
_cell.angle_alpha   90.00
_cell.angle_beta   90.00
_cell.angle_gamma   90.00
#
_symmetry.space_group_name_H-M   'P 1'
#
loop_
_entity.id
_entity.type
_entity.pdbx_description
1 polymer ?
#
loop_
_entity_poly.entity_id
_entity_poly.type
_entity_poly.pdbx_seq_one_letter_code
_entity_poly.pdbx_strand_id
1 'polypeptide(L)'
;MKTALITGATSGIGMATAKRISKDFRLVICGRRQQRLDELKNELSEFTEIITLNFDVRDKKAVFEKINSIPGNFRKIDVLINNAGNAHGLAPFQDADLEDLEKMMDGNAKGLIYVTKAVLPMMIPQKSGHIVNISSTAGKDVYANGTTYCASKWAVEALSKGMRLDLLPLGIKVTNVAPGMVETEFSMVRFKGDKKKSDNAYSSYTPLSAEDIAETIHFALMQPEHVQLADITILPKAQASVTSILKETKN
;
A
#
# COMPACT_ATOMS: atom_id res chain seq x y z
N MET A 1 -8.41 -14.12 -17.18
CA MET A 1 -7.69 -12.95 -16.59
C MET A 1 -7.39 -13.26 -15.13
N LYS A 2 -6.19 -12.94 -14.63
CA LYS A 2 -5.80 -13.07 -13.22
C LYS A 2 -6.57 -12.06 -12.35
N THR A 3 -6.73 -12.34 -11.04
CA THR A 3 -7.45 -11.46 -10.11
C THR A 3 -6.49 -10.82 -9.14
N ALA A 4 -6.55 -9.48 -9.02
CA ALA A 4 -5.79 -8.69 -8.04
C ALA A 4 -6.71 -8.11 -6.97
N LEU A 5 -6.34 -8.27 -5.68
CA LEU A 5 -6.98 -7.61 -4.56
C LEU A 5 -6.10 -6.45 -4.09
N ILE A 6 -6.69 -5.25 -3.99
CA ILE A 6 -5.98 -4.02 -3.63
C ILE A 6 -6.65 -3.37 -2.42
N THR A 7 -5.90 -3.22 -1.33
CA THR A 7 -6.37 -2.47 -0.16
C THR A 7 -6.03 -0.98 -0.27
N GLY A 8 -6.89 -0.12 0.29
CA GLY A 8 -6.70 1.33 0.22
C GLY A 8 -6.86 1.91 -1.19
N ALA A 9 -7.71 1.30 -2.03
CA ALA A 9 -7.91 1.69 -3.43
C ALA A 9 -8.69 3.00 -3.64
N THR A 10 -9.13 3.66 -2.57
CA THR A 10 -9.99 4.88 -2.67
C THR A 10 -9.21 6.18 -2.88
N SER A 11 -7.88 6.15 -2.93
CA SER A 11 -7.02 7.32 -3.21
C SER A 11 -5.56 6.93 -3.43
N GLY A 12 -4.76 7.90 -3.86
CA GLY A 12 -3.30 7.82 -3.96
C GLY A 12 -2.81 6.58 -4.70
N ILE A 13 -1.77 5.95 -4.17
CA ILE A 13 -1.09 4.81 -4.80
C ILE A 13 -2.06 3.66 -5.11
N GLY A 14 -2.98 3.32 -4.18
CA GLY A 14 -3.91 2.22 -4.40
C GLY A 14 -4.90 2.48 -5.55
N MET A 15 -5.39 3.70 -5.69
CA MET A 15 -6.26 4.10 -6.80
C MET A 15 -5.50 4.12 -8.12
N ALA A 16 -4.31 4.73 -8.16
CA ALA A 16 -3.46 4.75 -9.34
C ALA A 16 -3.07 3.32 -9.77
N THR A 17 -2.75 2.44 -8.81
CA THR A 17 -2.46 1.03 -9.09
C THR A 17 -3.66 0.31 -9.69
N ALA A 18 -4.88 0.50 -9.13
CA ALA A 18 -6.09 -0.11 -9.69
C ALA A 18 -6.31 0.34 -11.14
N LYS A 19 -6.17 1.63 -11.43
CA LYS A 19 -6.25 2.18 -12.79
C LYS A 19 -5.21 1.56 -13.72
N ARG A 20 -3.95 1.50 -13.26
CA ARG A 20 -2.83 1.02 -14.07
C ARG A 20 -2.95 -0.45 -14.47
N ILE A 21 -3.43 -1.30 -13.56
CA ILE A 21 -3.50 -2.75 -13.81
C ILE A 21 -4.86 -3.24 -14.29
N SER A 22 -5.84 -2.37 -14.47
CA SER A 22 -7.23 -2.73 -14.85
C SER A 22 -7.33 -3.45 -16.18
N LYS A 23 -6.39 -3.22 -17.12
CA LYS A 23 -6.36 -3.90 -18.41
C LYS A 23 -5.78 -5.32 -18.37
N ASP A 24 -5.05 -5.65 -17.30
CA ASP A 24 -4.32 -6.91 -17.15
C ASP A 24 -4.98 -7.86 -16.12
N PHE A 25 -5.78 -7.30 -15.17
CA PHE A 25 -6.34 -8.04 -14.04
C PHE A 25 -7.82 -7.74 -13.83
N ARG A 26 -8.59 -8.75 -13.39
CA ARG A 26 -9.84 -8.51 -12.67
C ARG A 26 -9.53 -7.94 -11.29
N LEU A 27 -10.39 -7.06 -10.77
CA LEU A 27 -10.07 -6.31 -9.56
C LEU A 27 -11.05 -6.58 -8.42
N VAL A 28 -10.49 -6.79 -7.24
CA VAL A 28 -11.18 -6.69 -5.94
C VAL A 28 -10.61 -5.46 -5.25
N ILE A 29 -11.34 -4.35 -5.26
CA ILE A 29 -10.90 -3.09 -4.69
C ILE A 29 -11.50 -2.86 -3.30
N CYS A 30 -10.63 -2.58 -2.31
CA CYS A 30 -11.02 -2.47 -0.91
C CYS A 30 -10.72 -1.07 -0.35
N GLY A 31 -11.61 -0.58 0.51
CA GLY A 31 -11.44 0.72 1.16
C GLY A 31 -12.58 1.05 2.12
N ARG A 32 -12.47 2.18 2.82
CA ARG A 32 -13.46 2.64 3.80
C ARG A 32 -14.52 3.57 3.22
N ARG A 33 -14.27 4.16 2.06
CA ARG A 33 -15.12 5.19 1.44
C ARG A 33 -15.92 4.56 0.31
N GLN A 34 -17.14 4.08 0.61
CA GLN A 34 -17.98 3.36 -0.35
C GLN A 34 -18.19 4.14 -1.64
N GLN A 35 -18.57 5.41 -1.54
CA GLN A 35 -18.80 6.25 -2.71
C GLN A 35 -17.60 6.26 -3.67
N ARG A 36 -16.36 6.41 -3.14
CA ARG A 36 -15.14 6.39 -3.97
C ARG A 36 -14.84 5.01 -4.56
N LEU A 37 -15.21 3.93 -3.87
CA LEU A 37 -15.12 2.59 -4.45
C LEU A 37 -16.07 2.44 -5.64
N ASP A 38 -17.29 2.95 -5.52
CA ASP A 38 -18.31 2.88 -6.57
C ASP A 38 -17.92 3.75 -7.77
N GLU A 39 -17.40 4.96 -7.53
CA GLU A 39 -16.87 5.84 -8.58
C GLU A 39 -15.72 5.15 -9.35
N LEU A 40 -14.73 4.59 -8.64
CA LEU A 40 -13.60 3.89 -9.25
C LEU A 40 -14.05 2.61 -9.99
N LYS A 41 -15.00 1.87 -9.43
CA LYS A 41 -15.60 0.71 -10.11
C LYS A 41 -16.26 1.13 -11.42
N ASN A 42 -17.08 2.19 -11.41
CA ASN A 42 -17.75 2.68 -12.61
C ASN A 42 -16.74 3.12 -13.67
N GLU A 43 -15.69 3.86 -13.29
CA GLU A 43 -14.63 4.30 -14.18
C GLU A 43 -13.91 3.13 -14.88
N LEU A 44 -13.63 2.04 -14.13
CA LEU A 44 -12.82 0.93 -14.64
C LEU A 44 -13.63 -0.24 -15.21
N SER A 45 -14.95 -0.23 -15.08
CA SER A 45 -15.83 -1.35 -15.52
C SER A 45 -15.80 -1.57 -17.05
N GLU A 46 -15.39 -0.59 -17.84
CA GLU A 46 -15.17 -0.74 -19.28
C GLU A 46 -13.93 -1.58 -19.63
N PHE A 47 -12.96 -1.68 -18.69
CA PHE A 47 -11.70 -2.39 -18.94
C PHE A 47 -11.68 -3.79 -18.32
N THR A 48 -12.40 -4.00 -17.19
CA THR A 48 -12.33 -5.26 -16.45
C THR A 48 -13.54 -5.48 -15.53
N GLU A 49 -13.73 -6.73 -15.10
CA GLU A 49 -14.67 -7.07 -14.03
C GLU A 49 -14.13 -6.59 -12.66
N ILE A 50 -14.97 -5.89 -11.89
CA ILE A 50 -14.59 -5.31 -10.60
C ILE A 50 -15.64 -5.58 -9.54
N ILE A 51 -15.20 -5.99 -8.36
CA ILE A 51 -16.00 -5.98 -7.14
C ILE A 51 -15.40 -5.05 -6.10
N THR A 52 -16.25 -4.48 -5.25
CA THR A 52 -15.87 -3.58 -4.17
C THR A 52 -16.10 -4.25 -2.82
N LEU A 53 -15.16 -4.06 -1.89
CA LEU A 53 -15.31 -4.50 -0.50
C LEU A 53 -15.08 -3.31 0.42
N ASN A 54 -16.14 -2.90 1.13
CA ASN A 54 -16.05 -1.81 2.09
C ASN A 54 -15.73 -2.36 3.48
N PHE A 55 -14.52 -2.04 3.97
CA PHE A 55 -14.07 -2.33 5.34
C PHE A 55 -12.86 -1.50 5.73
N ASP A 56 -12.61 -1.43 7.04
CA ASP A 56 -11.36 -0.92 7.61
C ASP A 56 -10.41 -2.10 7.87
N VAL A 57 -9.18 -2.00 7.37
CA VAL A 57 -8.16 -3.06 7.57
C VAL A 57 -7.79 -3.27 9.05
N ARG A 58 -8.08 -2.29 9.91
CA ARG A 58 -7.87 -2.37 11.37
C ARG A 58 -8.90 -3.27 12.08
N ASP A 59 -10.07 -3.43 11.47
CA ASP A 59 -11.12 -4.32 12.00
C ASP A 59 -10.89 -5.75 11.50
N LYS A 60 -10.25 -6.56 12.35
CA LYS A 60 -9.97 -7.97 12.05
C LYS A 60 -11.23 -8.73 11.63
N LYS A 61 -12.36 -8.55 12.33
CA LYS A 61 -13.59 -9.29 12.04
C LYS A 61 -14.14 -8.92 10.66
N ALA A 62 -14.26 -7.62 10.39
CA ALA A 62 -14.71 -7.12 9.08
C ALA A 62 -13.80 -7.58 7.94
N VAL A 63 -12.47 -7.58 8.12
CA VAL A 63 -11.50 -8.08 7.12
C VAL A 63 -11.82 -9.53 6.74
N PHE A 64 -11.92 -10.43 7.72
CA PHE A 64 -12.18 -11.85 7.44
C PHE A 64 -13.57 -12.08 6.86
N GLU A 65 -14.62 -11.44 7.37
CA GLU A 65 -15.99 -11.53 6.85
C GLU A 65 -16.06 -11.09 5.39
N LYS A 66 -15.52 -9.89 5.08
CA LYS A 66 -15.59 -9.33 3.72
C LYS A 66 -14.74 -10.09 2.71
N ILE A 67 -13.53 -10.52 3.07
CA ILE A 67 -12.70 -11.33 2.16
C ILE A 67 -13.32 -12.71 1.95
N ASN A 68 -13.91 -13.34 2.97
CA ASN A 68 -14.59 -14.60 2.81
C ASN A 68 -15.88 -14.50 1.98
N SER A 69 -16.50 -13.33 1.88
CA SER A 69 -17.68 -13.08 1.04
C SER A 69 -17.37 -12.88 -0.44
N ILE A 70 -16.10 -12.92 -0.87
CA ILE A 70 -15.71 -12.80 -2.27
C ILE A 70 -16.41 -13.90 -3.10
N PRO A 71 -17.15 -13.54 -4.19
CA PRO A 71 -17.84 -14.50 -5.05
C PRO A 71 -16.89 -15.51 -5.69
N GLY A 72 -17.40 -16.70 -6.01
CA GLY A 72 -16.61 -17.82 -6.52
C GLY A 72 -15.76 -17.50 -7.75
N ASN A 73 -16.28 -16.72 -8.69
CA ASN A 73 -15.55 -16.29 -9.92
C ASN A 73 -14.38 -15.33 -9.65
N PHE A 74 -14.36 -14.64 -8.49
CA PHE A 74 -13.27 -13.79 -8.02
C PHE A 74 -12.39 -14.44 -6.94
N ARG A 75 -12.76 -15.63 -6.45
CA ARG A 75 -12.10 -16.25 -5.30
C ARG A 75 -10.69 -16.77 -5.59
N LYS A 76 -10.34 -16.91 -6.87
CA LYS A 76 -8.97 -17.18 -7.30
C LYS A 76 -8.17 -15.88 -7.28
N ILE A 77 -7.62 -15.52 -6.11
CA ILE A 77 -6.76 -14.34 -5.98
C ILE A 77 -5.35 -14.71 -6.41
N ASP A 78 -4.85 -14.08 -7.47
CA ASP A 78 -3.49 -14.27 -8.00
C ASP A 78 -2.51 -13.21 -7.43
N VAL A 79 -3.01 -12.01 -7.13
CA VAL A 79 -2.21 -10.89 -6.62
C VAL A 79 -2.90 -10.26 -5.42
N LEU A 80 -2.12 -10.00 -4.37
CA LEU A 80 -2.54 -9.18 -3.22
C LEU A 80 -1.65 -7.93 -3.13
N ILE A 81 -2.25 -6.74 -3.16
CA ILE A 81 -1.55 -5.47 -2.96
C ILE A 81 -1.97 -4.88 -1.62
N ASN A 82 -1.13 -5.03 -0.62
CA ASN A 82 -1.28 -4.43 0.70
C ASN A 82 -0.80 -2.99 0.66
N ASN A 83 -1.68 -2.10 0.22
CA ASN A 83 -1.40 -0.68 0.10
C ASN A 83 -2.04 0.16 1.21
N ALA A 84 -3.12 -0.30 1.84
CA ALA A 84 -3.75 0.46 2.92
C ALA A 84 -2.75 0.78 4.03
N GLY A 85 -2.63 2.07 4.35
CA GLY A 85 -1.75 2.58 5.39
C GLY A 85 -1.76 4.09 5.44
N ASN A 86 -1.42 4.65 6.59
CA ASN A 86 -1.40 6.09 6.83
C ASN A 86 -0.30 6.47 7.82
N ALA A 87 -0.01 7.79 7.87
CA ALA A 87 0.64 8.43 9.02
C ALA A 87 -0.35 9.38 9.69
N HIS A 88 -0.22 9.55 10.99
CA HIS A 88 -1.02 10.45 11.81
C HIS A 88 -0.09 11.29 12.68
N GLY A 89 -0.18 12.61 12.57
CA GLY A 89 0.65 13.53 13.32
C GLY A 89 2.13 13.55 12.87
N LEU A 90 2.85 14.49 13.43
CA LEU A 90 4.31 14.65 13.34
C LEU A 90 4.78 15.44 14.55
N ALA A 91 4.96 14.77 15.68
CA ALA A 91 5.35 15.36 16.96
C ALA A 91 6.47 14.54 17.61
N PRO A 92 7.28 15.14 18.49
CA PRO A 92 8.20 14.39 19.35
C PRO A 92 7.46 13.28 20.08
N PHE A 93 8.13 12.16 20.35
CA PHE A 93 7.47 10.96 20.86
C PHE A 93 6.70 11.19 22.17
N GLN A 94 7.26 12.00 23.08
CA GLN A 94 6.64 12.34 24.37
C GLN A 94 5.38 13.21 24.24
N ASP A 95 5.23 13.92 23.12
CA ASP A 95 4.09 14.84 22.85
C ASP A 95 3.10 14.25 21.84
N ALA A 96 3.38 13.07 21.31
CA ALA A 96 2.54 12.42 20.29
C ALA A 96 1.26 11.85 20.91
N ASP A 97 0.15 12.04 20.23
CA ASP A 97 -1.15 11.49 20.61
C ASP A 97 -1.14 9.96 20.51
N LEU A 98 -1.46 9.27 21.62
CA LEU A 98 -1.43 7.81 21.69
C LEU A 98 -2.38 7.16 20.67
N GLU A 99 -3.56 7.75 20.46
CA GLU A 99 -4.52 7.24 19.46
C GLU A 99 -3.94 7.31 18.03
N ASP A 100 -3.18 8.36 17.71
CA ASP A 100 -2.48 8.47 16.42
C ASP A 100 -1.41 7.38 16.28
N LEU A 101 -0.66 7.09 17.35
CA LEU A 101 0.37 6.04 17.37
C LEU A 101 -0.27 4.65 17.18
N GLU A 102 -1.36 4.35 17.87
CA GLU A 102 -2.10 3.10 17.74
C GLU A 102 -2.66 2.94 16.32
N LYS A 103 -3.29 3.98 15.75
CA LYS A 103 -3.82 3.96 14.38
C LYS A 103 -2.75 3.62 13.33
N MET A 104 -1.52 4.10 13.51
CA MET A 104 -0.42 3.78 12.60
C MET A 104 -0.01 2.30 12.69
N MET A 105 0.12 1.75 13.89
CA MET A 105 0.47 0.33 14.08
C MET A 105 -0.66 -0.59 13.62
N ASP A 106 -1.89 -0.26 13.98
CA ASP A 106 -3.06 -1.07 13.62
C ASP A 106 -3.31 -1.10 12.10
N GLY A 107 -3.19 0.07 11.44
CA GLY A 107 -3.42 0.17 10.01
C GLY A 107 -2.27 -0.39 9.18
N ASN A 108 -1.04 0.03 9.46
CA ASN A 108 0.10 -0.26 8.60
C ASN A 108 0.67 -1.68 8.81
N ALA A 109 0.67 -2.19 10.05
CA ALA A 109 1.24 -3.49 10.39
C ALA A 109 0.16 -4.56 10.62
N LYS A 110 -0.74 -4.37 11.59
CA LYS A 110 -1.76 -5.40 11.90
C LYS A 110 -2.75 -5.58 10.75
N GLY A 111 -3.19 -4.48 10.11
CA GLY A 111 -4.10 -4.54 8.96
C GLY A 111 -3.52 -5.34 7.80
N LEU A 112 -2.23 -5.14 7.49
CA LEU A 112 -1.51 -5.95 6.50
C LEU A 112 -1.53 -7.44 6.87
N ILE A 113 -1.25 -7.78 8.15
CA ILE A 113 -1.29 -9.16 8.63
C ILE A 113 -2.70 -9.75 8.45
N TYR A 114 -3.75 -9.03 8.86
CA TYR A 114 -5.12 -9.54 8.79
C TYR A 114 -5.55 -9.83 7.36
N VAL A 115 -5.32 -8.87 6.45
CA VAL A 115 -5.66 -9.03 5.03
C VAL A 115 -4.88 -10.19 4.41
N THR A 116 -3.56 -10.24 4.63
CA THR A 116 -2.73 -11.33 4.10
C THR A 116 -3.20 -12.69 4.61
N LYS A 117 -3.45 -12.83 5.92
CA LYS A 117 -3.97 -14.08 6.51
C LYS A 117 -5.33 -14.48 5.96
N ALA A 118 -6.20 -13.53 5.64
CA ALA A 118 -7.52 -13.81 5.06
C ALA A 118 -7.44 -14.25 3.58
N VAL A 119 -6.44 -13.73 2.83
CA VAL A 119 -6.26 -14.03 1.39
C VAL A 119 -5.44 -15.31 1.16
N LEU A 120 -4.47 -15.62 2.00
CA LEU A 120 -3.58 -16.78 1.83
C LEU A 120 -4.31 -18.12 1.58
N PRO A 121 -5.44 -18.44 2.24
CA PRO A 121 -6.19 -19.67 1.95
C PRO A 121 -6.69 -19.76 0.49
N MET A 122 -6.78 -18.64 -0.22
CA MET A 122 -7.17 -18.60 -1.63
C MET A 122 -5.96 -18.77 -2.57
N MET A 123 -4.74 -18.43 -2.12
CA MET A 123 -3.49 -18.55 -2.90
C MET A 123 -2.81 -19.91 -2.72
N ILE A 124 -2.75 -20.43 -1.48
CA ILE A 124 -2.00 -21.66 -1.15
C ILE A 124 -2.39 -22.86 -2.02
N PRO A 125 -3.69 -23.15 -2.26
CA PRO A 125 -4.08 -24.29 -3.10
C PRO A 125 -3.63 -24.17 -4.55
N GLN A 126 -3.38 -22.95 -5.01
CA GLN A 126 -2.93 -22.66 -6.38
C GLN A 126 -1.44 -22.93 -6.56
N LYS A 127 -0.66 -23.04 -5.48
CA LYS A 127 0.82 -23.05 -5.48
C LYS A 127 1.41 -21.92 -6.31
N SER A 128 0.75 -20.79 -6.33
CA SER A 128 1.10 -19.60 -7.10
C SER A 128 0.43 -18.39 -6.48
N GLY A 129 1.10 -17.26 -6.52
CA GLY A 129 0.57 -15.98 -6.05
C GLY A 129 1.67 -14.91 -5.98
N HIS A 130 1.25 -13.66 -5.88
CA HIS A 130 2.17 -12.55 -5.70
C HIS A 130 1.61 -11.55 -4.69
N ILE A 131 2.30 -11.39 -3.57
CA ILE A 131 1.98 -10.39 -2.55
C ILE A 131 2.89 -9.19 -2.75
N VAL A 132 2.30 -8.00 -2.89
CA VAL A 132 3.02 -6.72 -2.95
C VAL A 132 2.66 -5.91 -1.71
N ASN A 133 3.65 -5.58 -0.90
CA ASN A 133 3.49 -4.76 0.30
C ASN A 133 4.04 -3.36 0.06
N ILE A 134 3.26 -2.33 0.40
CA ILE A 134 3.72 -0.95 0.29
C ILE A 134 4.31 -0.50 1.63
N SER A 135 5.64 -0.49 1.66
CA SER A 135 6.43 0.06 2.77
C SER A 135 6.66 1.57 2.59
N SER A 136 7.85 2.03 2.86
CA SER A 136 8.35 3.41 2.71
C SER A 136 9.85 3.42 2.92
N THR A 137 10.54 4.48 2.50
CA THR A 137 11.89 4.79 3.01
C THR A 137 11.94 4.89 4.53
N ALA A 138 10.82 5.25 5.17
CA ALA A 138 10.66 5.21 6.63
C ALA A 138 10.71 3.79 7.23
N GLY A 139 10.62 2.75 6.42
CA GLY A 139 10.85 1.36 6.82
C GLY A 139 12.31 0.93 6.71
N LYS A 140 13.18 1.78 6.17
CA LYS A 140 14.62 1.51 5.97
C LYS A 140 15.50 2.39 6.84
N ASP A 141 14.97 3.53 7.26
CA ASP A 141 15.64 4.48 8.14
C ASP A 141 14.61 5.23 8.98
N VAL A 142 15.07 6.01 9.97
CA VAL A 142 14.20 6.74 10.89
C VAL A 142 14.43 8.24 10.80
N TYR A 143 13.41 9.03 11.15
CA TYR A 143 13.52 10.49 11.24
C TYR A 143 12.81 11.02 12.48
N ALA A 144 13.26 12.18 12.94
CA ALA A 144 12.70 12.84 14.11
C ALA A 144 11.17 13.08 13.96
N ASN A 145 10.43 12.91 15.04
CA ASN A 145 8.98 13.06 15.12
C ASN A 145 8.17 12.01 14.32
N GLY A 146 8.84 11.06 13.67
CA GLY A 146 8.20 9.99 12.87
C GLY A 146 8.31 8.60 13.50
N THR A 147 8.66 8.49 14.77
CA THR A 147 9.04 7.23 15.45
C THR A 147 8.08 6.08 15.17
N THR A 148 6.79 6.25 15.44
CA THR A 148 5.82 5.15 15.30
C THR A 148 5.48 4.87 13.84
N TYR A 149 5.44 5.90 12.98
CA TYR A 149 5.30 5.66 11.55
C TYR A 149 6.48 4.84 11.01
N CYS A 150 7.72 5.21 11.36
CA CYS A 150 8.90 4.43 10.99
C CYS A 150 8.80 3.00 11.54
N ALA A 151 8.49 2.82 12.81
CA ALA A 151 8.31 1.50 13.43
C ALA A 151 7.28 0.65 12.68
N SER A 152 6.13 1.23 12.31
CA SER A 152 5.10 0.53 11.53
C SER A 152 5.59 0.10 10.14
N LYS A 153 6.42 0.92 9.49
CA LYS A 153 6.99 0.60 8.16
C LYS A 153 8.19 -0.35 8.26
N TRP A 154 8.97 -0.31 9.33
CA TRP A 154 9.95 -1.36 9.66
C TRP A 154 9.28 -2.71 9.89
N ALA A 155 8.10 -2.73 10.53
CA ALA A 155 7.31 -3.95 10.64
C ALA A 155 6.91 -4.51 9.26
N VAL A 156 6.52 -3.65 8.31
CA VAL A 156 6.21 -4.09 6.92
C VAL A 156 7.44 -4.68 6.24
N GLU A 157 8.63 -4.09 6.42
CA GLU A 157 9.89 -4.63 5.89
C GLU A 157 10.16 -6.05 6.45
N ALA A 158 10.09 -6.20 7.77
CA ALA A 158 10.32 -7.48 8.44
C ALA A 158 9.27 -8.52 8.02
N LEU A 159 7.98 -8.15 7.99
CA LEU A 159 6.89 -9.02 7.54
C LEU A 159 7.10 -9.46 6.08
N SER A 160 7.52 -8.56 5.20
CA SER A 160 7.78 -8.89 3.80
C SER A 160 8.91 -9.89 3.64
N LYS A 161 10.01 -9.71 4.39
CA LYS A 161 11.14 -10.65 4.40
C LYS A 161 10.74 -12.00 4.99
N GLY A 162 10.05 -12.03 6.13
CA GLY A 162 9.57 -13.25 6.79
C GLY A 162 8.60 -14.02 5.89
N MET A 163 7.57 -13.35 5.36
CA MET A 163 6.62 -13.98 4.43
C MET A 163 7.31 -14.55 3.18
N ARG A 164 8.35 -13.92 2.66
CA ARG A 164 9.12 -14.44 1.51
C ARG A 164 9.77 -15.78 1.83
N LEU A 165 10.29 -15.96 3.06
CA LEU A 165 10.86 -17.22 3.51
C LEU A 165 9.77 -18.29 3.71
N ASP A 166 8.70 -17.94 4.42
CA ASP A 166 7.66 -18.89 4.81
C ASP A 166 6.80 -19.36 3.62
N LEU A 167 6.60 -18.48 2.61
CA LEU A 167 5.75 -18.74 1.46
C LEU A 167 6.50 -19.28 0.24
N LEU A 168 7.83 -19.32 0.30
CA LEU A 168 8.66 -19.89 -0.77
C LEU A 168 8.26 -21.32 -1.14
N PRO A 169 8.06 -22.27 -0.19
CA PRO A 169 7.64 -23.63 -0.53
C PRO A 169 6.22 -23.72 -1.13
N LEU A 170 5.45 -22.64 -1.01
CA LEU A 170 4.07 -22.56 -1.51
C LEU A 170 3.98 -21.87 -2.89
N GLY A 171 5.12 -21.50 -3.49
CA GLY A 171 5.17 -20.85 -4.81
C GLY A 171 4.62 -19.41 -4.81
N ILE A 172 4.55 -18.74 -3.65
CA ILE A 172 4.00 -17.38 -3.53
C ILE A 172 5.16 -16.38 -3.44
N LYS A 173 5.21 -15.44 -4.38
CA LYS A 173 6.19 -14.34 -4.41
C LYS A 173 5.79 -13.23 -3.44
N VAL A 174 6.79 -12.54 -2.86
CA VAL A 174 6.57 -11.37 -2.00
C VAL A 174 7.51 -10.24 -2.41
N THR A 175 6.94 -9.18 -2.93
CA THR A 175 7.63 -7.93 -3.27
C THR A 175 7.34 -6.86 -2.22
N ASN A 176 8.36 -6.20 -1.75
CA ASN A 176 8.26 -5.00 -0.94
C ASN A 176 8.56 -3.77 -1.80
N VAL A 177 7.67 -2.80 -1.83
CA VAL A 177 7.90 -1.51 -2.50
C VAL A 177 8.01 -0.43 -1.43
N ALA A 178 9.13 0.27 -1.41
CA ALA A 178 9.47 1.29 -0.41
C ALA A 178 9.61 2.67 -1.08
N PRO A 179 8.50 3.42 -1.25
CA PRO A 179 8.56 4.76 -1.83
C PRO A 179 9.21 5.78 -0.90
N GLY A 180 9.87 6.77 -1.51
CA GLY A 180 10.21 8.04 -0.87
C GLY A 180 9.00 8.97 -0.78
N MET A 181 9.23 10.26 -1.04
CA MET A 181 8.17 11.28 -0.97
C MET A 181 7.25 11.19 -2.20
N VAL A 182 6.01 10.79 -1.98
CA VAL A 182 4.94 10.69 -3.00
C VAL A 182 3.86 11.71 -2.68
N GLU A 183 3.52 12.58 -3.62
CA GLU A 183 2.42 13.54 -3.45
C GLU A 183 1.08 12.84 -3.61
N THR A 184 0.32 12.75 -2.53
CA THR A 184 -1.01 12.14 -2.46
C THR A 184 -1.82 12.76 -1.31
N GLU A 185 -3.06 12.27 -1.08
CA GLU A 185 -3.84 12.64 0.12
C GLU A 185 -3.16 12.24 1.45
N PHE A 186 -2.05 11.50 1.42
CA PHE A 186 -1.34 11.02 2.61
C PHE A 186 -0.92 12.17 3.55
N SER A 187 -0.37 13.26 3.00
CA SER A 187 0.03 14.43 3.80
C SER A 187 -1.15 15.15 4.42
N MET A 188 -2.28 15.24 3.71
CA MET A 188 -3.52 15.80 4.27
C MET A 188 -4.01 14.99 5.47
N VAL A 189 -3.96 13.65 5.39
CA VAL A 189 -4.32 12.77 6.52
C VAL A 189 -3.32 12.94 7.66
N ARG A 190 -2.01 12.93 7.36
CA ARG A 190 -0.94 13.09 8.35
C ARG A 190 -1.06 14.38 9.15
N PHE A 191 -1.34 15.47 8.48
CA PHE A 191 -1.47 16.80 9.10
C PHE A 191 -2.92 17.14 9.50
N LYS A 192 -3.81 16.14 9.62
CA LYS A 192 -5.18 16.30 10.11
C LYS A 192 -5.97 17.41 9.38
N GLY A 193 -5.75 17.55 8.05
CA GLY A 193 -6.42 18.55 7.20
C GLY A 193 -5.70 19.89 7.10
N ASP A 194 -4.55 20.08 7.76
CA ASP A 194 -3.73 21.30 7.62
C ASP A 194 -3.10 21.37 6.21
N LYS A 195 -3.83 22.05 5.32
CA LYS A 195 -3.42 22.19 3.91
C LYS A 195 -2.05 22.86 3.77
N LYS A 196 -1.74 23.87 4.60
CA LYS A 196 -0.47 24.59 4.52
C LYS A 196 0.71 23.68 4.84
N LYS A 197 0.61 22.85 5.87
CA LYS A 197 1.63 21.85 6.20
C LYS A 197 1.73 20.77 5.13
N SER A 198 0.60 20.34 4.57
CA SER A 198 0.55 19.37 3.49
C SER A 198 1.27 19.86 2.25
N ASP A 199 0.94 21.07 1.77
CA ASP A 199 1.54 21.69 0.58
C ASP A 199 3.05 21.95 0.78
N ASN A 200 3.45 22.39 1.97
CA ASN A 200 4.86 22.64 2.30
C ASN A 200 5.73 21.36 2.28
N ALA A 201 5.15 20.18 2.48
CA ALA A 201 5.89 18.93 2.45
C ALA A 201 6.54 18.66 1.08
N TYR A 202 5.99 19.24 0.00
CA TYR A 202 6.42 19.01 -1.38
C TYR A 202 6.90 20.27 -2.12
N SER A 203 6.86 21.45 -1.49
CA SER A 203 6.99 22.76 -2.17
C SER A 203 8.36 23.09 -2.74
N SER A 204 9.40 22.34 -2.44
CA SER A 204 10.79 22.69 -2.77
C SER A 204 11.51 21.68 -3.67
N TYR A 205 10.80 20.73 -4.25
CA TYR A 205 11.32 19.71 -5.18
C TYR A 205 10.14 19.04 -5.91
N THR A 206 10.42 18.28 -6.96
CA THR A 206 9.42 17.46 -7.66
C THR A 206 9.31 16.11 -6.93
N PRO A 207 8.19 15.83 -6.20
CA PRO A 207 7.95 14.54 -5.57
C PRO A 207 7.62 13.46 -6.60
N LEU A 208 7.57 12.19 -6.17
CA LEU A 208 6.94 11.14 -6.96
C LEU A 208 5.42 11.36 -6.99
N SER A 209 4.79 10.93 -8.07
CA SER A 209 3.34 10.79 -8.17
C SER A 209 2.87 9.40 -7.73
N ALA A 210 1.57 9.24 -7.52
CA ALA A 210 0.98 7.92 -7.29
C ALA A 210 1.15 7.00 -8.51
N GLU A 211 1.14 7.56 -9.70
CA GLU A 211 1.32 6.88 -10.99
C GLU A 211 2.73 6.29 -11.12
N ASP A 212 3.79 6.96 -10.65
CA ASP A 212 5.16 6.42 -10.65
C ASP A 212 5.25 5.12 -9.83
N ILE A 213 4.54 5.08 -8.69
CA ILE A 213 4.49 3.89 -7.86
C ILE A 213 3.64 2.80 -8.51
N ALA A 214 2.52 3.17 -9.14
CA ALA A 214 1.66 2.23 -9.85
C ALA A 214 2.40 1.56 -11.04
N GLU A 215 3.20 2.31 -11.79
CA GLU A 215 4.07 1.76 -12.85
C GLU A 215 5.11 0.80 -12.28
N THR A 216 5.74 1.15 -11.16
CA THR A 216 6.71 0.28 -10.48
C THR A 216 6.07 -1.03 -10.01
N ILE A 217 4.86 -0.96 -9.43
CA ILE A 217 4.09 -2.15 -9.03
C ILE A 217 3.75 -3.00 -10.26
N HIS A 218 3.21 -2.37 -11.31
CA HIS A 218 2.89 -3.08 -12.56
C HIS A 218 4.12 -3.76 -13.15
N PHE A 219 5.26 -3.07 -13.23
CA PHE A 219 6.53 -3.66 -13.69
C PHE A 219 6.89 -4.91 -12.88
N ALA A 220 6.76 -4.87 -11.55
CA ALA A 220 7.04 -6.02 -10.70
C ALA A 220 6.07 -7.19 -10.94
N LEU A 221 4.78 -6.91 -11.19
CA LEU A 221 3.76 -7.92 -11.46
C LEU A 221 3.93 -8.61 -12.82
N MET A 222 4.45 -7.88 -13.81
CA MET A 222 4.61 -8.36 -15.19
C MET A 222 5.92 -9.13 -15.43
N GLN A 223 6.75 -9.31 -14.40
CA GLN A 223 7.95 -10.13 -14.52
C GLN A 223 7.61 -11.60 -14.77
N PRO A 224 8.47 -12.35 -15.48
CA PRO A 224 8.33 -13.79 -15.65
C PRO A 224 8.14 -14.53 -14.33
N GLU A 225 7.50 -15.68 -14.36
CA GLU A 225 7.11 -16.43 -13.15
C GLU A 225 8.31 -16.73 -12.22
N HIS A 226 9.46 -17.09 -12.80
CA HIS A 226 10.67 -17.39 -12.03
C HIS A 226 11.41 -16.16 -11.50
N VAL A 227 10.99 -14.95 -11.88
CA VAL A 227 11.59 -13.68 -11.43
C VAL A 227 10.78 -13.08 -10.29
N GLN A 228 11.46 -12.73 -9.21
CA GLN A 228 10.90 -12.01 -8.08
C GLN A 228 11.73 -10.76 -7.79
N LEU A 229 11.13 -9.58 -7.95
CA LEU A 229 11.70 -8.34 -7.46
C LEU A 229 11.39 -8.27 -5.96
N ALA A 230 12.37 -8.61 -5.15
CA ALA A 230 12.16 -8.85 -3.72
C ALA A 230 11.95 -7.56 -2.93
N ASP A 231 12.68 -6.50 -3.29
CA ASP A 231 12.68 -5.21 -2.60
C ASP A 231 12.99 -4.09 -3.60
N ILE A 232 12.11 -3.09 -3.66
CA ILE A 232 12.21 -1.97 -4.59
C ILE A 232 12.12 -0.68 -3.79
N THR A 233 13.20 0.09 -3.77
CA THR A 233 13.18 1.46 -3.25
C THR A 233 13.09 2.42 -4.43
N ILE A 234 12.10 3.32 -4.40
CA ILE A 234 11.91 4.34 -5.43
C ILE A 234 11.88 5.73 -4.78
N LEU A 235 12.71 6.63 -5.29
CA LEU A 235 12.93 7.95 -4.74
C LEU A 235 12.72 9.04 -5.80
N PRO A 236 12.19 10.22 -5.43
CA PRO A 236 12.36 11.40 -6.27
C PRO A 236 13.85 11.64 -6.55
N LYS A 237 14.19 12.19 -7.70
CA LYS A 237 15.59 12.54 -8.03
C LYS A 237 16.26 13.41 -6.96
N ALA A 238 15.47 14.27 -6.30
CA ALA A 238 15.94 15.18 -5.26
C ALA A 238 16.11 14.53 -3.87
N GLN A 239 15.72 13.24 -3.68
CA GLN A 239 15.80 12.55 -2.41
C GLN A 239 16.87 11.46 -2.42
N ALA A 240 17.81 11.48 -1.48
CA ALA A 240 18.86 10.47 -1.33
C ALA A 240 18.60 9.50 -0.18
N SER A 241 17.90 9.94 0.89
CA SER A 241 17.52 9.11 2.05
C SER A 241 16.21 9.64 2.65
N VAL A 242 15.73 9.04 3.72
CA VAL A 242 14.49 9.50 4.40
C VAL A 242 14.59 10.94 4.91
N THR A 243 15.80 11.42 5.20
CA THR A 243 16.06 12.77 5.73
C THR A 243 16.83 13.69 4.78
N SER A 244 17.48 13.13 3.76
CA SER A 244 18.31 13.89 2.83
C SER A 244 17.54 14.21 1.56
N ILE A 245 17.04 15.44 1.48
CA ILE A 245 16.29 15.96 0.33
C ILE A 245 16.97 17.26 -0.12
N LEU A 246 17.37 17.32 -1.39
CA LEU A 246 17.86 18.53 -2.03
C LEU A 246 16.68 19.48 -2.29
N LYS A 247 16.66 20.60 -1.61
CA LYS A 247 15.66 21.66 -1.83
C LYS A 247 16.13 22.59 -2.92
N GLU A 248 15.30 22.81 -3.92
CA GLU A 248 15.55 23.83 -4.92
C GLU A 248 15.45 25.21 -4.26
N THR A 249 16.51 25.98 -4.32
CA THR A 249 16.46 27.41 -4.01
C THR A 249 15.61 28.10 -5.07
N LYS A 250 14.44 28.61 -4.70
CA LYS A 250 13.71 29.52 -5.59
C LYS A 250 14.58 30.76 -5.77
N ASN A 251 15.18 30.91 -6.95
CA ASN A 251 15.77 32.18 -7.41
C ASN A 251 14.68 33.24 -7.58
#